data_c236df4c28e5d913617bea30741811b6
#
_entry.id   c236df4c28e5d913617bea30741811b6
#
_cell.length_a   1.000
_cell.length_b   1.000
_cell.length_c   1.000
_cell.angle_alpha   90.00
_cell.angle_beta   90.00
_cell.angle_gamma   90.00
#
_symmetry.space_group_name_H-M   'P 1'
#
loop_
_entity.id
_entity.type
_entity.pdbx_description
1 polymer ?
#
loop_
_entity_poly.entity_id
_entity_poly.type
_entity_poly.pdbx_seq_one_letter_code
_entity_poly.pdbx_strand_id
1 'polypeptide(L)'
;MQTFLNAMTYSDKTIFPVSSRSEQDLFNLMRVYLDGVFCPNIYEKPEIFMQEGWHYEFDGEQAQPYYNGVVFSEMKGAYADVERVIGEGTDRLLYPDTCYGFSSGGKPEHIPELSYAQFIAAHKRFYHPSNARIFLDGHMDAERVLAYIDAEYLSQYTYRAPDFDFTVQQPRTGEATVYYEAMPGEETLCHMSLSRLLCRYDDVETVYAAKILSDYLTGSNEAPLKRAFLERGLAQDVTLEISDGIYQPSAALIVRNTTRDAFDKVKTLAAEVARDMLAAGLDHAALSASLERFAFTNREITEPY
;
A
#
# COMPACT_ATOMS: atom_id res chain seq x y z
N MET A 1 -21.45 -19.25 -8.88
CA MET A 1 -21.33 -18.72 -7.50
C MET A 1 -19.99 -18.02 -7.39
N GLN A 2 -20.03 -16.72 -7.10
CA GLN A 2 -18.85 -15.89 -6.91
C GLN A 2 -17.96 -16.51 -5.84
N THR A 3 -16.65 -16.45 -6.03
CA THR A 3 -15.68 -16.92 -5.04
C THR A 3 -14.90 -15.77 -4.43
N PHE A 4 -14.76 -14.66 -5.17
CA PHE A 4 -14.11 -13.45 -4.68
C PHE A 4 -14.64 -12.23 -5.43
N LEU A 5 -14.77 -11.12 -4.73
CA LEU A 5 -15.00 -9.78 -5.30
C LEU A 5 -14.43 -8.73 -4.35
N ASN A 6 -13.77 -7.72 -4.92
CA ASN A 6 -13.23 -6.61 -4.14
C ASN A 6 -12.98 -5.38 -5.04
N ALA A 7 -12.64 -4.26 -4.41
CA ALA A 7 -12.03 -3.09 -5.02
C ALA A 7 -10.87 -2.64 -4.11
N MET A 8 -9.68 -2.49 -4.67
CA MET A 8 -8.47 -2.19 -3.90
C MET A 8 -7.79 -0.96 -4.48
N THR A 9 -7.57 0.06 -3.65
CA THR A 9 -6.92 1.31 -4.03
C THR A 9 -5.47 1.31 -3.55
N TYR A 10 -4.56 1.51 -4.50
CA TYR A 10 -3.13 1.70 -4.27
C TYR A 10 -2.71 3.12 -4.64
N SER A 11 -1.47 3.49 -4.37
CA SER A 11 -0.96 4.83 -4.68
C SER A 11 -0.95 5.16 -6.18
N ASP A 12 -0.81 4.16 -7.05
CA ASP A 12 -0.65 4.31 -8.51
C ASP A 12 -1.73 3.59 -9.34
N LYS A 13 -2.62 2.84 -8.70
CA LYS A 13 -3.67 2.06 -9.38
C LYS A 13 -4.84 1.76 -8.48
N THR A 14 -5.98 1.48 -9.08
CA THR A 14 -7.11 0.82 -8.42
C THR A 14 -7.40 -0.45 -9.18
N ILE A 15 -7.56 -1.57 -8.49
CA ILE A 15 -7.89 -2.86 -9.08
C ILE A 15 -9.26 -3.33 -8.63
N PHE A 16 -9.95 -4.03 -9.51
CA PHE A 16 -11.31 -4.52 -9.32
C PHE A 16 -11.35 -6.03 -9.60
N PRO A 17 -10.77 -6.86 -8.72
CA PRO A 17 -10.70 -8.30 -8.94
C PRO A 17 -12.04 -8.98 -8.66
N VAL A 18 -12.40 -9.89 -9.56
CA VAL A 18 -13.55 -10.77 -9.41
C VAL A 18 -13.19 -12.18 -9.81
N SER A 19 -13.76 -13.18 -9.15
CA SER A 19 -13.64 -14.56 -9.58
C SER A 19 -14.93 -15.34 -9.38
N SER A 20 -15.16 -16.31 -10.26
CA SER A 20 -16.30 -17.24 -10.17
C SER A 20 -15.94 -18.61 -10.77
N ARG A 21 -16.57 -19.65 -10.23
CA ARG A 21 -16.52 -21.01 -10.80
C ARG A 21 -17.59 -21.26 -11.85
N SER A 22 -18.47 -20.29 -12.12
CA SER A 22 -19.56 -20.37 -13.10
C SER A 22 -19.36 -19.32 -14.18
N GLU A 23 -19.35 -19.74 -15.43
CA GLU A 23 -19.24 -18.83 -16.57
C GLU A 23 -20.37 -17.80 -16.58
N GLN A 24 -21.61 -18.22 -16.34
CA GLN A 24 -22.76 -17.30 -16.27
C GLN A 24 -22.59 -16.23 -15.19
N ASP A 25 -22.09 -16.64 -14.04
CA ASP A 25 -21.86 -15.72 -12.93
C ASP A 25 -20.66 -14.81 -13.19
N LEU A 26 -19.62 -15.30 -13.89
CA LEU A 26 -18.51 -14.47 -14.33
C LEU A 26 -18.98 -13.30 -15.24
N PHE A 27 -19.86 -13.58 -16.20
CA PHE A 27 -20.42 -12.53 -17.06
C PHE A 27 -21.30 -11.54 -16.27
N ASN A 28 -22.04 -12.00 -15.26
CA ASN A 28 -22.79 -11.11 -14.36
C ASN A 28 -21.85 -10.21 -13.55
N LEU A 29 -20.79 -10.78 -13.00
CA LEU A 29 -19.77 -10.02 -12.25
C LEU A 29 -19.05 -9.02 -13.15
N MET A 30 -18.63 -9.43 -14.36
CA MET A 30 -18.03 -8.53 -15.33
C MET A 30 -18.94 -7.34 -15.64
N ARG A 31 -20.24 -7.58 -15.87
CA ARG A 31 -21.18 -6.49 -16.12
C ARG A 31 -21.25 -5.52 -14.96
N VAL A 32 -21.44 -6.02 -13.73
CA VAL A 32 -21.54 -5.16 -12.54
C VAL A 32 -20.28 -4.33 -12.33
N TYR A 33 -19.11 -4.96 -12.47
CA TYR A 33 -17.84 -4.27 -12.22
C TYR A 33 -17.43 -3.33 -13.34
N LEU A 34 -17.65 -3.70 -14.60
CA LEU A 34 -17.37 -2.81 -15.73
C LEU A 34 -18.33 -1.63 -15.79
N ASP A 35 -19.61 -1.83 -15.42
CA ASP A 35 -20.57 -0.74 -15.22
C ASP A 35 -20.08 0.20 -14.12
N GLY A 36 -19.66 -0.34 -12.96
CA GLY A 36 -19.13 0.45 -11.86
C GLY A 36 -17.85 1.23 -12.20
N VAL A 37 -17.01 0.69 -13.08
CA VAL A 37 -15.74 1.32 -13.49
C VAL A 37 -15.95 2.34 -14.60
N PHE A 38 -16.69 2.00 -15.68
CA PHE A 38 -16.78 2.84 -16.89
C PHE A 38 -18.05 3.67 -16.97
N CYS A 39 -19.15 3.20 -16.38
CA CYS A 39 -20.47 3.82 -16.47
C CYS A 39 -21.15 4.00 -15.08
N PRO A 40 -20.42 4.47 -14.04
CA PRO A 40 -20.98 4.51 -12.70
C PRO A 40 -22.10 5.56 -12.55
N ASN A 41 -23.06 5.27 -11.68
CA ASN A 41 -24.16 6.18 -11.37
C ASN A 41 -23.75 7.48 -10.65
N ILE A 42 -22.46 7.64 -10.33
CA ILE A 42 -21.96 8.83 -9.65
C ILE A 42 -22.21 10.14 -10.42
N TYR A 43 -22.41 10.07 -11.74
CA TYR A 43 -22.69 11.25 -12.58
C TYR A 43 -24.13 11.77 -12.43
N GLU A 44 -25.05 10.90 -12.04
CA GLU A 44 -26.49 11.20 -11.92
C GLU A 44 -26.92 11.31 -10.46
N LYS A 45 -26.18 10.68 -9.53
CA LYS A 45 -26.53 10.54 -8.12
C LYS A 45 -25.44 11.08 -7.21
N PRO A 46 -25.40 12.40 -6.93
CA PRO A 46 -24.40 12.97 -6.02
C PRO A 46 -24.47 12.41 -4.59
N GLU A 47 -25.62 11.81 -4.21
CA GLU A 47 -25.81 11.15 -2.91
C GLU A 47 -24.81 9.99 -2.70
N ILE A 48 -24.34 9.34 -3.78
CA ILE A 48 -23.29 8.32 -3.69
C ILE A 48 -22.00 8.90 -3.11
N PHE A 49 -21.60 10.09 -3.60
CA PHE A 49 -20.43 10.77 -3.04
C PHE A 49 -20.62 11.13 -1.56
N MET A 50 -21.81 11.58 -1.19
CA MET A 50 -22.10 11.93 0.20
C MET A 50 -22.06 10.69 1.11
N GLN A 51 -22.66 9.59 0.68
CA GLN A 51 -22.69 8.36 1.44
C GLN A 51 -21.31 7.71 1.56
N GLU A 52 -20.62 7.55 0.45
CA GLU A 52 -19.35 6.82 0.40
C GLU A 52 -18.17 7.70 0.79
N GLY A 53 -18.13 8.95 0.40
CA GLY A 53 -17.04 9.87 0.69
C GLY A 53 -17.17 10.50 2.07
N TRP A 54 -17.94 11.59 2.15
CA TRP A 54 -18.19 12.30 3.39
C TRP A 54 -19.44 13.20 3.31
N HIS A 55 -20.05 13.44 4.47
CA HIS A 55 -21.16 14.38 4.65
C HIS A 55 -21.18 14.90 6.09
N TYR A 56 -22.02 15.93 6.35
CA TYR A 56 -22.35 16.34 7.71
C TYR A 56 -23.48 15.49 8.25
N GLU A 57 -23.35 15.00 9.46
CA GLU A 57 -24.37 14.27 10.19
C GLU A 57 -24.66 14.95 11.53
N PHE A 58 -25.87 14.73 12.08
CA PHE A 58 -26.37 15.33 13.30
C PHE A 58 -27.04 14.27 14.18
N ASP A 59 -26.64 14.17 15.43
CA ASP A 59 -27.27 13.30 16.42
C ASP A 59 -28.39 14.05 17.19
N GLY A 60 -29.46 14.43 16.49
CA GLY A 60 -30.61 15.15 17.04
C GLY A 60 -30.63 16.65 16.72
N GLU A 61 -31.74 17.30 17.04
CA GLU A 61 -32.04 18.67 16.59
C GLU A 61 -31.14 19.77 17.16
N GLN A 62 -30.42 19.51 18.24
CA GLN A 62 -29.51 20.49 18.90
C GLN A 62 -28.05 20.07 18.88
N ALA A 63 -27.71 18.98 18.21
CA ALA A 63 -26.35 18.47 18.16
C ALA A 63 -25.47 19.31 17.22
N GLN A 64 -24.18 19.37 17.54
CA GLN A 64 -23.19 19.93 16.63
C GLN A 64 -22.99 18.97 15.43
N PRO A 65 -22.87 19.49 14.22
CA PRO A 65 -22.60 18.66 13.06
C PRO A 65 -21.22 17.99 13.20
N TYR A 66 -21.14 16.76 12.73
CA TYR A 66 -19.89 16.03 12.62
C TYR A 66 -19.73 15.41 11.23
N TYR A 67 -18.51 15.09 10.87
CA TYR A 67 -18.22 14.42 9.60
C TYR A 67 -18.50 12.93 9.69
N ASN A 68 -19.21 12.40 8.72
CA ASN A 68 -19.45 10.98 8.53
C ASN A 68 -19.33 10.63 7.03
N GLY A 69 -19.29 9.34 6.71
CA GLY A 69 -19.12 8.76 5.38
C GLY A 69 -18.30 7.48 5.47
N VAL A 70 -18.49 6.57 4.53
CA VAL A 70 -17.83 5.25 4.58
C VAL A 70 -16.30 5.43 4.55
N VAL A 71 -15.77 6.09 3.51
CA VAL A 71 -14.30 6.31 3.36
C VAL A 71 -13.75 7.19 4.49
N PHE A 72 -14.46 8.25 4.88
CA PHE A 72 -14.04 9.10 5.99
C PHE A 72 -13.88 8.30 7.29
N SER A 73 -14.88 7.49 7.63
CA SER A 73 -14.89 6.71 8.88
C SER A 73 -13.85 5.58 8.85
N GLU A 74 -13.68 4.91 7.69
CA GLU A 74 -12.65 3.90 7.48
C GLU A 74 -11.24 4.50 7.66
N MET A 75 -10.96 5.62 7.02
CA MET A 75 -9.66 6.27 7.13
C MET A 75 -9.40 6.80 8.53
N LYS A 76 -10.41 7.36 9.20
CA LYS A 76 -10.29 7.76 10.60
C LYS A 76 -9.90 6.58 11.50
N GLY A 77 -10.49 5.40 11.28
CA GLY A 77 -10.10 4.17 11.97
C GLY A 77 -8.67 3.71 11.63
N ALA A 78 -8.31 3.75 10.33
CA ALA A 78 -6.99 3.33 9.87
C ALA A 78 -5.84 4.19 10.42
N TYR A 79 -6.06 5.48 10.65
CA TYR A 79 -5.04 6.39 11.24
C TYR A 79 -4.90 6.26 12.78
N ALA A 80 -5.71 5.42 13.42
CA ALA A 80 -5.45 5.01 14.80
C ALA A 80 -4.31 3.96 14.90
N ASP A 81 -3.93 3.33 13.77
CA ASP A 81 -2.83 2.38 13.72
C ASP A 81 -1.48 3.10 13.55
N VAL A 82 -0.58 2.89 14.50
CA VAL A 82 0.78 3.47 14.48
C VAL A 82 1.61 3.00 13.29
N GLU A 83 1.43 1.76 12.83
CA GLU A 83 2.15 1.23 11.67
C GLU A 83 1.80 2.01 10.40
N ARG A 84 0.55 2.40 10.23
CA ARG A 84 0.13 3.27 9.14
C ARG A 84 0.79 4.65 9.22
N VAL A 85 0.88 5.23 10.40
CA VAL A 85 1.52 6.55 10.61
C VAL A 85 3.01 6.48 10.28
N ILE A 86 3.70 5.39 10.69
CA ILE A 86 5.12 5.16 10.36
C ILE A 86 5.30 4.98 8.85
N GLY A 87 4.50 4.13 8.23
CA GLY A 87 4.55 3.87 6.79
C GLY A 87 4.34 5.13 5.97
N GLU A 88 3.28 5.88 6.25
CA GLU A 88 2.99 7.12 5.54
C GLU A 88 4.07 8.20 5.75
N GLY A 89 4.56 8.34 6.98
CA GLY A 89 5.67 9.26 7.27
C GLY A 89 6.93 8.90 6.50
N THR A 90 7.22 7.61 6.37
CA THR A 90 8.32 7.06 5.58
C THR A 90 8.13 7.34 4.08
N ASP A 91 6.97 7.02 3.54
CA ASP A 91 6.66 7.21 2.12
C ASP A 91 6.69 8.69 1.72
N ARG A 92 6.18 9.57 2.56
CA ARG A 92 6.21 11.01 2.33
C ARG A 92 7.63 11.58 2.25
N LEU A 93 8.59 11.00 2.99
CA LEU A 93 9.99 11.36 2.90
C LEU A 93 10.69 10.76 1.68
N LEU A 94 10.38 9.50 1.37
CA LEU A 94 10.99 8.79 0.25
C LEU A 94 10.50 9.27 -1.11
N TYR A 95 9.21 9.61 -1.22
CA TYR A 95 8.53 9.87 -2.49
C TYR A 95 7.82 11.24 -2.57
N PRO A 96 8.44 12.35 -2.10
CA PRO A 96 7.74 13.64 -2.00
C PRO A 96 7.26 14.21 -3.33
N ASP A 97 7.83 13.77 -4.46
CA ASP A 97 7.54 14.31 -5.79
C ASP A 97 6.63 13.38 -6.62
N THR A 98 6.13 12.28 -6.04
CA THR A 98 5.35 11.25 -6.74
C THR A 98 4.05 10.91 -6.02
N CYS A 99 3.18 10.13 -6.66
CA CYS A 99 1.93 9.66 -6.05
C CYS A 99 2.17 8.80 -4.80
N TYR A 100 3.31 8.15 -4.67
CA TYR A 100 3.65 7.29 -3.53
C TYR A 100 3.85 8.05 -2.22
N GLY A 101 4.11 9.36 -2.27
CA GLY A 101 4.20 10.22 -1.07
C GLY A 101 2.84 10.61 -0.47
N PHE A 102 1.74 10.12 -1.05
CA PHE A 102 0.37 10.42 -0.61
C PHE A 102 -0.36 9.15 -0.18
N SER A 103 -1.21 9.27 0.83
CA SER A 103 -2.10 8.20 1.25
C SER A 103 -3.12 7.88 0.15
N SER A 104 -3.21 6.62 -0.28
CA SER A 104 -4.16 6.17 -1.30
C SER A 104 -5.63 6.29 -0.89
N GLY A 105 -5.93 6.12 0.40
CA GLY A 105 -7.27 6.28 0.96
C GLY A 105 -7.61 7.72 1.35
N GLY A 106 -6.63 8.62 1.31
CA GLY A 106 -6.75 10.00 1.79
C GLY A 106 -6.57 10.14 3.30
N LYS A 107 -6.25 11.36 3.74
CA LYS A 107 -6.14 11.71 5.15
C LYS A 107 -7.49 12.16 5.68
N PRO A 108 -7.91 11.72 6.88
CA PRO A 108 -9.20 12.11 7.46
C PRO A 108 -9.40 13.63 7.51
N GLU A 109 -8.35 14.39 7.81
CA GLU A 109 -8.41 15.85 7.86
C GLU A 109 -8.64 16.52 6.50
N HIS A 110 -8.28 15.85 5.39
CA HIS A 110 -8.40 16.39 4.02
C HIS A 110 -9.59 15.83 3.24
N ILE A 111 -10.16 14.69 3.65
CA ILE A 111 -11.33 14.11 2.97
C ILE A 111 -12.50 15.11 2.91
N PRO A 112 -12.84 15.86 3.99
CA PRO A 112 -13.93 16.85 3.96
C PRO A 112 -13.66 18.08 3.10
N GLU A 113 -12.44 18.28 2.58
CA GLU A 113 -12.10 19.34 1.65
C GLU A 113 -12.49 18.99 0.20
N LEU A 114 -12.76 17.71 -0.08
CA LEU A 114 -13.12 17.23 -1.41
C LEU A 114 -14.57 17.57 -1.75
N SER A 115 -14.76 18.19 -2.90
CA SER A 115 -16.08 18.47 -3.47
C SER A 115 -16.51 17.36 -4.44
N TYR A 116 -17.82 17.24 -4.63
CA TYR A 116 -18.39 16.36 -5.66
C TYR A 116 -17.84 16.67 -7.06
N ALA A 117 -17.61 17.96 -7.39
CA ALA A 117 -17.06 18.36 -8.68
C ALA A 117 -15.63 17.83 -8.88
N GLN A 118 -14.78 17.86 -7.85
CA GLN A 118 -13.42 17.29 -7.90
C GLN A 118 -13.46 15.77 -8.04
N PHE A 119 -14.35 15.09 -7.31
CA PHE A 119 -14.57 13.67 -7.42
C PHE A 119 -14.95 13.24 -8.84
N ILE A 120 -15.92 13.91 -9.46
CA ILE A 120 -16.33 13.66 -10.86
C ILE A 120 -15.18 13.95 -11.85
N ALA A 121 -14.42 15.03 -11.63
CA ALA A 121 -13.29 15.38 -12.48
C ALA A 121 -12.18 14.31 -12.42
N ALA A 122 -11.90 13.77 -11.23
CA ALA A 122 -10.93 12.70 -11.04
C ALA A 122 -11.35 11.43 -11.77
N HIS A 123 -12.62 11.02 -11.62
CA HIS A 123 -13.13 9.85 -12.35
C HIS A 123 -13.01 10.03 -13.86
N LYS A 124 -13.47 11.15 -14.42
CA LYS A 124 -13.36 11.46 -15.87
C LYS A 124 -11.92 11.45 -16.39
N ARG A 125 -10.97 11.87 -15.54
CA ARG A 125 -9.56 11.92 -15.90
C ARG A 125 -8.94 10.51 -15.96
N PHE A 126 -9.15 9.69 -14.95
CA PHE A 126 -8.41 8.46 -14.77
C PHE A 126 -9.13 7.21 -15.24
N TYR A 127 -10.47 7.19 -15.23
CA TYR A 127 -11.29 6.01 -15.53
C TYR A 127 -11.74 5.95 -17.00
N HIS A 128 -10.79 6.12 -17.91
CA HIS A 128 -11.01 5.92 -19.33
C HIS A 128 -10.43 4.57 -19.78
N PRO A 129 -11.09 3.79 -20.68
CA PRO A 129 -10.59 2.48 -21.10
C PRO A 129 -9.16 2.50 -21.64
N SER A 130 -8.69 3.59 -22.23
CA SER A 130 -7.30 3.75 -22.66
C SER A 130 -6.29 3.71 -21.51
N ASN A 131 -6.73 3.97 -20.27
CA ASN A 131 -5.94 3.89 -19.04
C ASN A 131 -6.20 2.59 -18.26
N ALA A 132 -7.06 1.72 -18.75
CA ALA A 132 -7.37 0.45 -18.11
C ALA A 132 -6.44 -0.68 -18.60
N ARG A 133 -6.27 -1.68 -17.75
CA ARG A 133 -5.69 -2.98 -18.10
C ARG A 133 -6.63 -4.04 -17.60
N ILE A 134 -7.07 -4.92 -18.52
CA ILE A 134 -7.94 -6.04 -18.20
C ILE A 134 -7.09 -7.29 -18.23
N PHE A 135 -7.07 -8.00 -17.11
CA PHE A 135 -6.36 -9.26 -16.95
C PHE A 135 -7.39 -10.38 -16.81
N LEU A 136 -7.23 -11.43 -17.59
CA LEU A 136 -8.10 -12.61 -17.59
C LEU A 136 -7.26 -13.84 -17.28
N ASP A 137 -7.67 -14.62 -16.30
CA ASP A 137 -7.01 -15.86 -15.91
C ASP A 137 -8.04 -16.95 -15.63
N GLY A 138 -7.67 -18.20 -15.95
CA GLY A 138 -8.51 -19.36 -15.73
C GLY A 138 -9.04 -20.01 -17.00
N HIS A 139 -9.86 -21.04 -16.81
CA HIS A 139 -10.48 -21.77 -17.93
C HIS A 139 -11.76 -21.06 -18.38
N MET A 140 -11.65 -20.28 -19.47
CA MET A 140 -12.77 -19.55 -20.08
C MET A 140 -12.62 -19.49 -21.61
N ASP A 141 -13.71 -19.19 -22.29
CA ASP A 141 -13.66 -18.79 -23.70
C ASP A 141 -13.24 -17.31 -23.80
N ALA A 142 -11.93 -17.10 -23.97
CA ALA A 142 -11.35 -15.77 -24.02
C ALA A 142 -11.89 -14.93 -25.19
N GLU A 143 -12.14 -15.52 -26.32
CA GLU A 143 -12.70 -14.81 -27.51
C GLU A 143 -14.11 -14.27 -27.20
N ARG A 144 -14.93 -15.08 -26.57
CA ARG A 144 -16.27 -14.68 -26.14
C ARG A 144 -16.24 -13.57 -25.09
N VAL A 145 -15.32 -13.66 -24.12
CA VAL A 145 -15.15 -12.62 -23.09
C VAL A 145 -14.69 -11.30 -23.73
N LEU A 146 -13.68 -11.34 -24.59
CA LEU A 146 -13.19 -10.17 -25.31
C LEU A 146 -14.27 -9.54 -26.20
N ALA A 147 -15.02 -10.35 -26.96
CA ALA A 147 -16.11 -9.87 -27.78
C ALA A 147 -17.20 -9.18 -26.95
N TYR A 148 -17.53 -9.73 -25.78
CA TYR A 148 -18.48 -9.12 -24.86
C TYR A 148 -17.98 -7.76 -24.34
N ILE A 149 -16.75 -7.69 -23.87
CA ILE A 149 -16.16 -6.45 -23.34
C ILE A 149 -16.08 -5.38 -24.43
N ASP A 150 -15.69 -5.77 -25.66
CA ASP A 150 -15.64 -4.84 -26.78
C ASP A 150 -17.03 -4.31 -27.15
N ALA A 151 -17.99 -5.21 -27.35
CA ALA A 151 -19.34 -4.83 -27.78
C ALA A 151 -20.09 -3.97 -26.74
N GLU A 152 -20.00 -4.31 -25.48
CA GLU A 152 -20.77 -3.63 -24.42
C GLU A 152 -20.08 -2.36 -23.89
N TYR A 153 -18.74 -2.30 -23.93
CA TYR A 153 -17.99 -1.22 -23.29
C TYR A 153 -17.01 -0.50 -24.22
N LEU A 154 -16.09 -1.19 -24.90
CA LEU A 154 -14.94 -0.54 -25.53
C LEU A 154 -15.26 0.11 -26.87
N SER A 155 -16.14 -0.49 -27.67
CA SER A 155 -16.48 -0.02 -29.03
C SER A 155 -17.03 1.41 -29.09
N GLN A 156 -17.57 1.91 -28.01
CA GLN A 156 -18.09 3.30 -27.90
C GLN A 156 -17.02 4.35 -27.56
N TYR A 157 -15.78 3.92 -27.24
CA TYR A 157 -14.70 4.82 -26.90
C TYR A 157 -13.68 4.94 -28.02
N THR A 158 -13.11 6.12 -28.13
CA THR A 158 -11.94 6.35 -28.99
C THR A 158 -10.70 6.42 -28.12
N TYR A 159 -9.58 5.86 -28.60
CA TYR A 159 -8.31 5.91 -27.88
C TYR A 159 -7.94 7.36 -27.50
N ARG A 160 -7.56 7.53 -26.24
CA ARG A 160 -7.05 8.79 -25.68
C ARG A 160 -5.76 8.46 -24.92
N ALA A 161 -4.66 9.12 -25.26
CA ALA A 161 -3.44 8.99 -24.49
C ALA A 161 -3.68 9.44 -23.04
N PRO A 162 -3.21 8.71 -22.04
CA PRO A 162 -3.25 9.17 -20.65
C PRO A 162 -2.53 10.51 -20.50
N ASP A 163 -3.10 11.43 -19.72
CA ASP A 163 -2.57 12.78 -19.51
C ASP A 163 -1.71 12.89 -18.22
N PHE A 164 -0.94 11.87 -17.94
CA PHE A 164 -0.02 11.85 -16.80
C PHE A 164 1.28 11.13 -17.16
N ASP A 165 2.36 11.58 -16.54
CA ASP A 165 3.66 10.94 -16.60
C ASP A 165 4.05 10.39 -15.23
N PHE A 166 4.71 9.23 -15.23
CA PHE A 166 5.36 8.74 -14.01
C PHE A 166 6.66 9.50 -13.77
N THR A 167 6.68 10.22 -12.66
CA THR A 167 7.90 10.88 -12.20
C THR A 167 8.78 9.88 -11.44
N VAL A 168 10.05 9.80 -11.80
CA VAL A 168 11.05 9.03 -11.07
C VAL A 168 11.54 9.85 -9.89
N GLN A 169 11.33 9.34 -8.69
CA GLN A 169 11.80 10.00 -7.47
C GLN A 169 13.32 10.01 -7.43
N GLN A 170 13.91 11.20 -7.34
CA GLN A 170 15.34 11.32 -7.10
C GLN A 170 15.67 11.06 -5.63
N PRO A 171 16.74 10.29 -5.33
CA PRO A 171 17.16 10.06 -3.94
C PRO A 171 17.38 11.38 -3.20
N ARG A 172 16.82 11.48 -2.00
CA ARG A 172 16.98 12.63 -1.11
C ARG A 172 17.42 12.17 0.27
N THR A 173 18.09 13.08 0.97
CA THR A 173 18.38 12.91 2.40
C THR A 173 17.50 13.88 3.18
N GLY A 174 16.87 13.40 4.22
CA GLY A 174 16.00 14.21 5.06
C GLY A 174 15.59 13.48 6.33
N GLU A 175 15.02 14.21 7.26
CA GLU A 175 14.45 13.70 8.49
C GLU A 175 13.08 14.37 8.70
N ALA A 176 12.10 13.61 9.21
CA ALA A 176 10.82 14.14 9.63
C ALA A 176 10.39 13.49 10.94
N THR A 177 9.56 14.21 11.70
CA THR A 177 8.89 13.68 12.87
C THR A 177 7.39 13.73 12.60
N VAL A 178 6.73 12.60 12.79
CA VAL A 178 5.27 12.49 12.77
C VAL A 178 4.79 12.12 14.17
N TYR A 179 3.56 12.51 14.50
CA TYR A 179 2.97 12.28 15.80
C TYR A 179 1.80 11.33 15.67
N TYR A 180 1.62 10.50 16.68
CA TYR A 180 0.50 9.57 16.79
C TYR A 180 -0.03 9.60 18.24
N GLU A 181 -1.23 9.09 18.45
CA GLU A 181 -1.83 8.96 19.77
C GLU A 181 -1.23 7.74 20.48
N ALA A 182 -0.49 7.97 21.56
CA ALA A 182 0.15 6.91 22.32
C ALA A 182 -0.85 6.16 23.20
N MET A 183 -0.64 4.86 23.37
CA MET A 183 -1.38 4.09 24.37
C MET A 183 -0.98 4.52 25.78
N PRO A 184 -1.91 4.44 26.76
CA PRO A 184 -1.59 4.77 28.16
C PRO A 184 -0.38 3.98 28.68
N GLY A 185 0.64 4.68 29.15
CA GLY A 185 1.89 4.11 29.64
C GLY A 185 3.02 4.01 28.61
N GLU A 186 2.76 4.38 27.35
CA GLU A 186 3.73 4.36 26.26
C GLU A 186 4.14 5.76 25.77
N GLU A 187 3.79 6.81 26.53
CA GLU A 187 3.96 8.22 26.11
C GLU A 187 5.43 8.63 25.90
N THR A 188 6.37 7.84 26.41
CA THR A 188 7.82 8.07 26.22
C THR A 188 8.43 7.22 25.11
N LEU A 189 7.68 6.27 24.59
CA LEU A 189 8.14 5.38 23.51
C LEU A 189 7.98 6.07 22.15
N CYS A 190 8.90 5.73 21.27
CA CYS A 190 8.92 6.20 19.89
C CYS A 190 9.17 5.04 18.95
N HIS A 191 8.85 5.27 17.68
CA HIS A 191 9.27 4.42 16.58
C HIS A 191 10.25 5.18 15.71
N MET A 192 11.13 4.46 15.04
CA MET A 192 12.11 5.04 14.12
C MET A 192 12.12 4.25 12.83
N SER A 193 12.08 4.95 11.70
CA SER A 193 12.27 4.37 10.36
C SER A 193 13.56 4.93 9.75
N LEU A 194 14.44 4.04 9.30
CA LEU A 194 15.60 4.36 8.48
C LEU A 194 15.37 3.76 7.10
N SER A 195 15.12 4.59 6.11
CA SER A 195 14.60 4.13 4.84
C SER A 195 15.39 4.66 3.64
N ARG A 196 15.32 3.93 2.52
CA ARG A 196 15.92 4.31 1.25
C ARG A 196 15.21 3.69 0.05
N LEU A 197 15.29 4.36 -1.09
CA LEU A 197 14.99 3.75 -2.39
C LEU A 197 16.00 2.66 -2.73
N LEU A 198 15.54 1.56 -3.29
CA LEU A 198 16.40 0.44 -3.68
C LEU A 198 16.75 0.48 -5.17
N CYS A 199 15.77 0.32 -6.03
CA CYS A 199 15.92 0.10 -7.46
C CYS A 199 14.65 0.52 -8.22
N ARG A 200 14.57 0.20 -9.49
CA ARG A 200 13.32 0.20 -10.26
C ARG A 200 12.60 -1.13 -10.12
N TYR A 201 11.30 -1.14 -10.39
CA TYR A 201 10.42 -2.31 -10.31
C TYR A 201 10.86 -3.50 -11.18
N ASP A 202 11.59 -3.24 -12.26
CA ASP A 202 12.07 -4.25 -13.22
C ASP A 202 13.42 -4.89 -12.82
N ASP A 203 14.07 -4.40 -11.76
CA ASP A 203 15.24 -5.03 -11.15
C ASP A 203 14.79 -6.06 -10.09
N VAL A 204 14.21 -7.16 -10.59
CA VAL A 204 13.62 -8.23 -9.78
C VAL A 204 14.67 -8.92 -8.91
N GLU A 205 15.92 -9.03 -9.39
CA GLU A 205 17.01 -9.66 -8.64
C GLU A 205 17.34 -8.87 -7.39
N THR A 206 17.47 -7.54 -7.49
CA THR A 206 17.69 -6.66 -6.32
C THR A 206 16.51 -6.74 -5.33
N VAL A 207 15.27 -6.74 -5.81
CA VAL A 207 14.10 -6.85 -4.94
C VAL A 207 14.08 -8.18 -4.18
N TYR A 208 14.31 -9.30 -4.88
CA TYR A 208 14.32 -10.62 -4.24
C TYR A 208 15.49 -10.79 -3.27
N ALA A 209 16.66 -10.31 -3.66
CA ALA A 209 17.84 -10.30 -2.76
C ALA A 209 17.54 -9.49 -1.48
N ALA A 210 16.91 -8.32 -1.61
CA ALA A 210 16.51 -7.50 -0.48
C ALA A 210 15.48 -8.20 0.43
N LYS A 211 14.48 -8.90 -0.12
CA LYS A 211 13.50 -9.69 0.65
C LYS A 211 14.14 -10.84 1.41
N ILE A 212 15.05 -11.59 0.77
CA ILE A 212 15.79 -12.67 1.43
C ILE A 212 16.69 -12.10 2.53
N LEU A 213 17.36 -10.99 2.27
CA LEU A 213 18.19 -10.31 3.25
C LEU A 213 17.36 -9.76 4.43
N SER A 214 16.18 -9.25 4.17
CA SER A 214 15.22 -8.81 5.20
C SER A 214 14.91 -9.94 6.18
N ASP A 215 14.54 -11.11 5.67
CA ASP A 215 14.27 -12.30 6.49
C ASP A 215 15.53 -12.76 7.25
N TYR A 216 16.70 -12.79 6.59
CA TYR A 216 17.96 -13.14 7.22
C TYR A 216 18.33 -12.19 8.38
N LEU A 217 18.09 -10.89 8.21
CA LEU A 217 18.49 -9.85 9.19
C LEU A 217 17.51 -9.72 10.36
N THR A 218 16.20 -9.88 10.10
CA THR A 218 15.15 -9.52 11.05
C THR A 218 14.00 -10.52 11.15
N GLY A 219 14.02 -11.63 10.39
CA GLY A 219 12.91 -12.59 10.30
C GLY A 219 12.65 -13.41 11.57
N SER A 220 13.55 -13.39 12.55
CA SER A 220 13.37 -14.01 13.86
C SER A 220 14.13 -13.25 14.94
N ASN A 221 13.85 -13.53 16.22
CA ASN A 221 14.58 -12.91 17.33
C ASN A 221 16.08 -13.28 17.36
N GLU A 222 16.45 -14.38 16.74
CA GLU A 222 17.83 -14.83 16.59
C GLU A 222 18.52 -14.26 15.35
N ALA A 223 17.77 -13.60 14.46
CA ALA A 223 18.32 -12.96 13.29
C ALA A 223 19.33 -11.85 13.68
N PRO A 224 20.46 -11.73 12.97
CA PRO A 224 21.64 -11.03 13.49
C PRO A 224 21.37 -9.56 13.83
N LEU A 225 20.64 -8.84 13.01
CA LEU A 225 20.34 -7.44 13.28
C LEU A 225 19.32 -7.30 14.41
N LYS A 226 18.19 -8.05 14.35
CA LYS A 226 17.15 -8.01 15.37
C LYS A 226 17.71 -8.39 16.75
N ARG A 227 18.46 -9.49 16.85
CA ARG A 227 19.11 -9.91 18.08
C ARG A 227 20.00 -8.84 18.68
N ALA A 228 20.84 -8.17 17.85
CA ALA A 228 21.73 -7.13 18.32
C ALA A 228 21.00 -5.96 19.00
N PHE A 229 19.84 -5.60 18.51
CA PHE A 229 18.99 -4.55 19.10
C PHE A 229 18.32 -5.00 20.39
N LEU A 230 17.77 -6.22 20.41
CA LEU A 230 17.07 -6.79 21.57
C LEU A 230 18.04 -7.00 22.73
N GLU A 231 19.23 -7.56 22.51
CA GLU A 231 20.25 -7.78 23.53
C GLU A 231 20.77 -6.49 24.17
N ARG A 232 20.77 -5.37 23.42
CA ARG A 232 21.15 -4.05 23.94
C ARG A 232 20.00 -3.26 24.55
N GLY A 233 18.79 -3.79 24.52
CA GLY A 233 17.59 -3.11 25.03
C GLY A 233 17.29 -1.79 24.33
N LEU A 234 17.67 -1.65 23.05
CA LEU A 234 17.44 -0.42 22.26
C LEU A 234 16.08 -0.36 21.59
N ALA A 235 15.38 -1.48 21.51
CA ALA A 235 14.06 -1.59 20.92
C ALA A 235 13.32 -2.82 21.44
N GLN A 236 12.01 -2.84 21.35
CA GLN A 236 11.21 -4.04 21.60
C GLN A 236 11.11 -4.92 20.36
N ASP A 237 11.13 -4.32 19.19
CA ASP A 237 11.13 -5.03 17.93
C ASP A 237 11.86 -4.26 16.83
N VAL A 238 12.41 -5.02 15.86
CA VAL A 238 13.09 -4.47 14.68
C VAL A 238 12.74 -5.30 13.46
N THR A 239 12.32 -4.65 12.40
CA THR A 239 12.05 -5.27 11.10
C THR A 239 12.69 -4.49 9.96
N LEU A 240 13.22 -5.20 8.97
CA LEU A 240 13.61 -4.61 7.70
C LEU A 240 12.50 -4.90 6.69
N GLU A 241 11.73 -3.90 6.35
CA GLU A 241 10.60 -4.02 5.43
C GLU A 241 11.01 -3.66 4.01
N ILE A 242 10.57 -4.45 3.04
CA ILE A 242 10.78 -4.20 1.63
C ILE A 242 9.43 -3.91 1.00
N SER A 243 9.23 -2.67 0.60
CA SER A 243 8.05 -2.24 -0.15
C SER A 243 8.31 -2.43 -1.63
N ASP A 244 7.57 -3.35 -2.26
CA ASP A 244 7.61 -3.62 -3.70
C ASP A 244 6.20 -3.55 -4.32
N GLY A 245 6.08 -3.86 -5.61
CA GLY A 245 4.81 -3.68 -6.33
C GLY A 245 4.50 -2.22 -6.70
N ILE A 246 5.48 -1.34 -6.51
CA ILE A 246 5.49 0.08 -6.88
C ILE A 246 6.63 0.36 -7.85
N TYR A 247 6.62 1.54 -8.50
CA TYR A 247 7.59 1.87 -9.55
C TYR A 247 9.05 1.87 -9.07
N GLN A 248 9.30 2.32 -7.85
CA GLN A 248 10.61 2.33 -7.21
C GLN A 248 10.52 1.66 -5.83
N PRO A 249 10.81 0.36 -5.73
CA PRO A 249 10.90 -0.35 -4.45
C PRO A 249 11.79 0.35 -3.43
N SER A 250 11.45 0.20 -2.16
CA SER A 250 12.19 0.77 -1.04
C SER A 250 12.46 -0.25 0.05
N ALA A 251 13.41 0.07 0.91
CA ALA A 251 13.67 -0.64 2.15
C ALA A 251 13.57 0.31 3.33
N ALA A 252 12.95 -0.14 4.41
CA ALA A 252 12.81 0.58 5.66
C ALA A 252 13.18 -0.32 6.84
N LEU A 253 14.21 0.06 7.60
CA LEU A 253 14.49 -0.53 8.90
C LEU A 253 13.62 0.18 9.93
N ILE A 254 12.60 -0.53 10.43
CA ILE A 254 11.67 -0.02 11.41
C ILE A 254 12.06 -0.56 12.78
N VAL A 255 12.30 0.36 13.69
CA VAL A 255 12.69 0.11 15.09
C VAL A 255 11.52 0.54 15.98
N ARG A 256 10.90 -0.41 16.66
CA ARG A 256 9.68 -0.20 17.43
C ARG A 256 9.95 -0.10 18.91
N ASN A 257 9.19 0.79 19.55
CA ASN A 257 9.24 1.02 21.00
C ASN A 257 10.68 1.25 21.51
N THR A 258 11.34 2.20 20.89
CA THR A 258 12.62 2.78 21.30
C THR A 258 12.38 4.11 22.04
N THR A 259 13.43 4.83 22.40
CA THR A 259 13.33 6.16 22.99
C THR A 259 14.03 7.20 22.11
N ARG A 260 13.61 8.46 22.20
CA ARG A 260 14.14 9.53 21.34
C ARG A 260 15.64 9.74 21.53
N ASP A 261 16.17 9.57 22.72
CA ASP A 261 17.59 9.66 23.04
C ASP A 261 18.40 8.46 22.56
N ALA A 262 17.74 7.38 22.14
CA ALA A 262 18.40 6.20 21.58
C ALA A 262 18.67 6.30 20.06
N PHE A 263 18.13 7.28 19.34
CA PHE A 263 18.19 7.35 17.87
C PHE A 263 19.60 7.29 17.30
N ASP A 264 20.57 7.99 17.88
CA ASP A 264 21.97 7.92 17.41
C ASP A 264 22.60 6.56 17.72
N LYS A 265 22.24 5.93 18.84
CA LYS A 265 22.67 4.56 19.17
C LYS A 265 22.08 3.54 18.21
N VAL A 266 20.82 3.72 17.80
CA VAL A 266 20.14 2.90 16.78
C VAL A 266 20.89 2.98 15.45
N LYS A 267 21.15 4.20 14.95
CA LYS A 267 21.92 4.41 13.71
C LYS A 267 23.31 3.78 13.78
N THR A 268 24.01 3.98 14.89
CA THR A 268 25.36 3.44 15.13
C THR A 268 25.35 1.93 15.14
N LEU A 269 24.42 1.30 15.87
CA LEU A 269 24.33 -0.15 15.96
C LEU A 269 24.00 -0.79 14.61
N ALA A 270 23.06 -0.23 13.86
CA ALA A 270 22.73 -0.73 12.52
C ALA A 270 23.95 -0.71 11.59
N ALA A 271 24.74 0.38 11.64
CA ALA A 271 25.97 0.52 10.86
C ALA A 271 27.08 -0.43 11.34
N GLU A 272 27.21 -0.68 12.64
CA GLU A 272 28.16 -1.64 13.21
C GLU A 272 27.87 -3.06 12.74
N VAL A 273 26.62 -3.53 12.91
CA VAL A 273 26.20 -4.86 12.49
C VAL A 273 26.42 -5.05 10.98
N ALA A 274 26.04 -4.07 10.16
CA ALA A 274 26.26 -4.13 8.72
C ALA A 274 27.76 -4.24 8.36
N ARG A 275 28.62 -3.48 9.03
CA ARG A 275 30.07 -3.50 8.83
C ARG A 275 30.68 -4.84 9.24
N ASP A 276 30.28 -5.36 10.39
CA ASP A 276 30.77 -6.64 10.91
C ASP A 276 30.39 -7.78 9.99
N MET A 277 29.17 -7.78 9.47
CA MET A 277 28.71 -8.76 8.50
C MET A 277 29.45 -8.66 7.15
N LEU A 278 29.73 -7.45 6.68
CA LEU A 278 30.55 -7.27 5.47
C LEU A 278 31.98 -7.77 5.64
N ALA A 279 32.52 -7.68 6.85
CA ALA A 279 33.87 -8.16 7.16
C ALA A 279 33.93 -9.68 7.38
N ALA A 280 32.95 -10.25 8.08
CA ALA A 280 32.93 -11.68 8.43
C ALA A 280 32.31 -12.55 7.33
N GLY A 281 31.50 -11.98 6.43
CA GLY A 281 30.61 -12.70 5.52
C GLY A 281 29.29 -13.08 6.19
N LEU A 282 28.37 -13.62 5.38
CA LEU A 282 27.08 -14.11 5.84
C LEU A 282 27.19 -15.56 6.33
N ASP A 283 26.42 -15.92 7.34
CA ASP A 283 26.23 -17.33 7.74
C ASP A 283 25.45 -18.05 6.63
N HIS A 284 26.12 -18.97 5.95
CA HIS A 284 25.53 -19.70 4.82
C HIS A 284 24.34 -20.60 5.21
N ALA A 285 24.34 -21.17 6.41
CA ALA A 285 23.23 -22.01 6.87
C ALA A 285 21.99 -21.16 7.14
N ALA A 286 22.13 -20.04 7.82
CA ALA A 286 21.06 -19.09 8.08
C ALA A 286 20.52 -18.46 6.78
N LEU A 287 21.42 -18.11 5.84
CA LEU A 287 21.04 -17.56 4.53
C LEU A 287 20.27 -18.62 3.70
N SER A 288 20.71 -19.88 3.70
CA SER A 288 19.96 -20.97 3.03
C SER A 288 18.56 -21.15 3.61
N ALA A 289 18.41 -21.08 4.92
CA ALA A 289 17.10 -21.15 5.56
C ALA A 289 16.18 -20.01 5.16
N SER A 290 16.70 -18.77 5.05
CA SER A 290 15.94 -17.62 4.56
C SER A 290 15.54 -17.77 3.09
N LEU A 291 16.44 -18.28 2.26
CA LEU A 291 16.16 -18.58 0.85
C LEU A 291 15.07 -19.66 0.70
N GLU A 292 15.13 -20.71 1.51
CA GLU A 292 14.11 -21.78 1.50
C GLU A 292 12.74 -21.25 1.93
N ARG A 293 12.67 -20.44 2.98
CA ARG A 293 11.42 -19.77 3.39
C ARG A 293 10.86 -18.89 2.30
N PHE A 294 11.71 -18.05 1.69
CA PHE A 294 11.31 -17.21 0.56
C PHE A 294 10.78 -18.04 -0.60
N ALA A 295 11.48 -19.11 -0.99
CA ALA A 295 11.06 -20.00 -2.08
C ALA A 295 9.75 -20.73 -1.74
N PHE A 296 9.57 -21.15 -0.49
CA PHE A 296 8.34 -21.77 -0.02
C PHE A 296 7.17 -20.80 -0.07
N THR A 297 7.32 -19.61 0.51
CA THR A 297 6.27 -18.59 0.52
C THR A 297 5.82 -18.20 -0.90
N ASN A 298 6.78 -18.07 -1.84
CA ASN A 298 6.44 -17.75 -3.23
C ASN A 298 5.78 -18.90 -4.01
N ARG A 299 5.93 -20.16 -3.56
CA ARG A 299 5.26 -21.32 -4.18
C ARG A 299 3.89 -21.60 -3.57
N GLU A 300 3.77 -21.36 -2.29
CA GLU A 300 2.57 -21.62 -1.48
C GLU A 300 1.82 -20.32 -1.21
N ILE A 301 1.62 -19.52 -2.26
CA ILE A 301 0.80 -18.31 -2.13
C ILE A 301 -0.62 -18.74 -1.80
N THR A 302 -0.91 -18.81 -0.51
CA THR A 302 -2.26 -18.89 0.02
C THR A 302 -2.67 -17.45 0.32
N GLU A 303 -3.46 -16.85 -0.57
CA GLU A 303 -4.07 -15.58 -0.22
C GLU A 303 -5.02 -15.82 0.97
N PRO A 304 -4.88 -15.06 2.06
CA PRO A 304 -5.90 -15.05 3.09
C PRO A 304 -7.16 -14.42 2.49
N TYR A 305 -8.21 -15.20 2.41
CA TYR A 305 -9.55 -14.74 2.05
C TYR A 305 -10.21 -14.01 3.21
#